data_d25f669e2d00517ecd1b80e13dcbe7bb
#
_entry.id   d25f669e2d00517ecd1b80e13dcbe7bb
#
_cell.length_a   1.000
_cell.length_b   1.000
_cell.length_c   1.000
_cell.angle_alpha   90.00
_cell.angle_beta   90.00
_cell.angle_gamma   90.00
#
_symmetry.space_group_name_H-M   'P 1'
#
loop_
_entity.id
_entity.type
_entity.pdbx_description
1 polymer ?
#
loop_
_entity_poly.entity_id
_entity_poly.type
_entity_poly.pdbx_seq_one_letter_code
_entity_poly.pdbx_strand_id
1 'polypeptide(L)'
;MSAELLKEYKDGTDNFIAAAKAVPADKLYKTPANDEWSPANIIHHLADTEAHFYIRYLKILTEEIPETDFFDENVYPVRLKYGKRDVEKSLHLLQSLRESFYNIMSNFTPDEWERKGKNANVGEYPIIALIKKSRTHIKDHLNQLNEAVANV
;
A
#
# COMPACT_ATOMS: atom_id res chain seq x y z
N MET A 1 -6.69 21.17 2.52
CA MET A 1 -5.58 20.27 2.19
C MET A 1 -5.73 18.87 2.75
N SER A 2 -6.08 18.73 4.01
CA SER A 2 -6.35 17.41 4.61
C SER A 2 -7.58 16.71 4.01
N ALA A 3 -8.67 17.44 3.75
CA ALA A 3 -9.88 16.87 3.17
C ALA A 3 -9.67 16.29 1.76
N GLU A 4 -8.86 16.96 0.94
CA GLU A 4 -8.50 16.47 -0.40
C GLU A 4 -7.64 15.20 -0.30
N LEU A 5 -6.64 15.20 0.58
CA LEU A 5 -5.78 14.03 0.79
C LEU A 5 -6.56 12.82 1.31
N LEU A 6 -7.50 13.05 2.25
CA LEU A 6 -8.41 12.02 2.74
C LEU A 6 -9.23 11.42 1.59
N LYS A 7 -9.81 12.28 0.76
CA LYS A 7 -10.60 11.84 -0.39
C LYS A 7 -9.76 11.02 -1.37
N GLU A 8 -8.59 11.52 -1.74
CA GLU A 8 -7.70 10.83 -2.67
C GLU A 8 -7.23 9.48 -2.12
N TYR A 9 -6.95 9.41 -0.82
CA TYR A 9 -6.56 8.19 -0.15
C TYR A 9 -7.68 7.14 -0.20
N LYS A 10 -8.90 7.55 0.09
CA LYS A 10 -10.08 6.68 0.03
C LYS A 10 -10.38 6.23 -1.39
N ASP A 11 -10.39 7.16 -2.33
CA ASP A 11 -10.66 6.87 -3.74
C ASP A 11 -9.63 5.89 -4.31
N GLY A 12 -8.36 6.07 -3.96
CA GLY A 12 -7.29 5.15 -4.37
C GLY A 12 -7.50 3.73 -3.85
N THR A 13 -7.93 3.60 -2.60
CA THR A 13 -8.29 2.30 -2.02
C THR A 13 -9.43 1.66 -2.79
N ASP A 14 -10.54 2.38 -2.94
CA ASP A 14 -11.75 1.86 -3.59
C ASP A 14 -11.49 1.47 -5.05
N ASN A 15 -10.75 2.29 -5.78
CA ASN A 15 -10.43 2.06 -7.18
C ASN A 15 -9.52 0.83 -7.36
N PHE A 16 -8.51 0.69 -6.52
CA PHE A 16 -7.64 -0.48 -6.61
C PHE A 16 -8.37 -1.77 -6.26
N ILE A 17 -9.15 -1.79 -5.18
CA ILE A 17 -9.91 -2.97 -4.78
C ILE A 17 -10.90 -3.38 -5.88
N ALA A 18 -11.60 -2.43 -6.48
CA ALA A 18 -12.54 -2.70 -7.58
C ALA A 18 -11.81 -3.30 -8.79
N ALA A 19 -10.67 -2.73 -9.20
CA ALA A 19 -9.89 -3.23 -10.31
C ALA A 19 -9.34 -4.63 -10.05
N ALA A 20 -8.85 -4.88 -8.83
CA ALA A 20 -8.30 -6.18 -8.44
C ALA A 20 -9.38 -7.28 -8.44
N LYS A 21 -10.57 -6.97 -7.94
CA LYS A 21 -11.72 -7.90 -7.96
C LYS A 21 -12.20 -8.20 -9.37
N ALA A 22 -12.00 -7.29 -10.31
CA ALA A 22 -12.39 -7.46 -11.71
C ALA A 22 -11.38 -8.27 -12.53
N VAL A 23 -10.21 -8.59 -12.01
CA VAL A 23 -9.22 -9.41 -12.73
C VAL A 23 -9.77 -10.81 -12.94
N PRO A 24 -9.83 -11.31 -14.20
CA PRO A 24 -10.27 -12.67 -14.46
C PRO A 24 -9.39 -13.70 -13.73
N ALA A 25 -10.02 -14.71 -13.15
CA ALA A 25 -9.34 -15.72 -12.35
C ALA A 25 -8.19 -16.41 -13.11
N ASP A 26 -8.37 -16.64 -14.40
CA ASP A 26 -7.37 -17.27 -15.27
C ASP A 26 -6.17 -16.36 -15.59
N LYS A 27 -6.25 -15.07 -15.28
CA LYS A 27 -5.16 -14.10 -15.48
C LYS A 27 -4.36 -13.78 -14.21
N LEU A 28 -4.91 -14.06 -13.04
CA LEU A 28 -4.34 -13.63 -11.76
C LEU A 28 -2.86 -14.00 -11.59
N TYR A 29 -2.51 -15.24 -11.91
CA TYR A 29 -1.16 -15.77 -11.67
C TYR A 29 -0.30 -15.83 -12.94
N LYS A 30 -0.79 -15.28 -14.06
CA LYS A 30 -0.01 -15.22 -15.29
C LYS A 30 0.97 -14.08 -15.25
N THR A 31 2.21 -14.38 -15.59
CA THR A 31 3.28 -13.38 -15.69
C THR A 31 3.26 -12.77 -17.09
N PRO A 32 3.23 -11.44 -17.22
CA PRO A 32 3.47 -10.79 -18.50
C PRO A 32 4.87 -11.11 -19.04
N ALA A 33 5.16 -10.75 -20.28
CA ALA A 33 6.48 -10.96 -20.89
C ALA A 33 7.58 -10.26 -20.07
N ASN A 34 8.82 -10.75 -20.19
CA ASN A 34 10.02 -10.17 -19.58
C ASN A 34 10.07 -10.17 -18.04
N ASP A 35 9.56 -11.22 -17.41
CA ASP A 35 9.60 -11.40 -15.95
C ASP A 35 8.92 -10.28 -15.15
N GLU A 36 8.00 -9.55 -15.77
CA GLU A 36 7.18 -8.58 -15.07
C GLU A 36 6.24 -9.27 -14.07
N TRP A 37 5.81 -8.52 -13.06
CA TRP A 37 4.91 -9.05 -12.03
C TRP A 37 3.54 -9.45 -12.59
N SER A 38 3.04 -10.59 -12.15
CA SER A 38 1.66 -11.01 -12.38
C SER A 38 0.69 -10.09 -11.62
N PRO A 39 -0.59 -10.05 -12.01
CA PRO A 39 -1.61 -9.35 -11.21
C PRO A 39 -1.61 -9.77 -9.74
N ALA A 40 -1.46 -11.07 -9.45
CA ALA A 40 -1.38 -11.58 -8.08
C ALA A 40 -0.18 -11.00 -7.31
N ASN A 41 0.99 -10.93 -7.94
CA ASN A 41 2.19 -10.34 -7.31
C ASN A 41 1.95 -8.89 -6.91
N ILE A 42 1.32 -8.10 -7.78
CA ILE A 42 1.00 -6.69 -7.52
C ILE A 42 0.07 -6.57 -6.31
N ILE A 43 -0.97 -7.40 -6.25
CA ILE A 43 -1.95 -7.40 -5.15
C ILE A 43 -1.28 -7.77 -3.83
N HIS A 44 -0.49 -8.84 -3.81
CA HIS A 44 0.23 -9.26 -2.60
C HIS A 44 1.22 -8.19 -2.14
N HIS A 45 1.95 -7.61 -3.09
CA HIS A 45 2.92 -6.54 -2.80
C HIS A 45 2.24 -5.34 -2.13
N LEU A 46 1.10 -4.90 -2.64
CA LEU A 46 0.37 -3.78 -2.03
C LEU A 46 -0.10 -4.11 -0.61
N ALA A 47 -0.63 -5.32 -0.39
CA ALA A 47 -1.06 -5.73 0.94
C ALA A 47 0.10 -5.73 1.94
N ASP A 48 1.24 -6.29 1.55
CA ASP A 48 2.41 -6.38 2.42
C ASP A 48 3.05 -5.01 2.66
N THR A 49 3.14 -4.19 1.63
CA THR A 49 3.66 -2.81 1.76
C THR A 49 2.74 -1.96 2.65
N GLU A 50 1.43 -2.09 2.50
CA GLU A 50 0.48 -1.34 3.33
C GLU A 50 0.58 -1.75 4.81
N ALA A 51 0.89 -3.01 5.11
CA ALA A 51 1.15 -3.45 6.47
C ALA A 51 2.33 -2.69 7.09
N HIS A 52 3.40 -2.47 6.32
CA HIS A 52 4.54 -1.65 6.75
C HIS A 52 4.15 -0.19 6.93
N PHE A 53 3.41 0.40 6.00
CA PHE A 53 2.89 1.76 6.15
C PHE A 53 2.06 1.89 7.43
N TYR A 54 1.15 0.96 7.66
CA TYR A 54 0.26 0.97 8.81
C TYR A 54 1.03 0.98 10.14
N ILE A 55 2.01 0.09 10.29
CA ILE A 55 2.85 0.05 11.48
C ILE A 55 3.64 1.35 11.66
N ARG A 56 4.16 1.93 10.58
CA ARG A 56 4.87 3.22 10.65
C ARG A 56 3.95 4.34 11.14
N TYR A 57 2.72 4.40 10.64
CA TYR A 57 1.74 5.39 11.11
C TYR A 57 1.46 5.22 12.60
N LEU A 58 1.23 4.00 13.07
CA LEU A 58 0.97 3.75 14.47
C LEU A 58 2.15 4.19 15.36
N LYS A 59 3.36 3.92 14.92
CA LYS A 59 4.57 4.36 15.65
C LYS A 59 4.69 5.89 15.68
N ILE A 60 4.51 6.55 14.54
CA ILE A 60 4.60 8.01 14.46
C ILE A 60 3.54 8.69 15.34
N LEU A 61 2.35 8.11 15.42
CA LEU A 61 1.26 8.67 16.21
C LEU A 61 1.40 8.44 17.71
N THR A 62 2.18 7.44 18.13
CA THR A 62 2.26 7.01 19.54
C THR A 62 3.63 7.20 20.18
N GLU A 63 4.68 7.38 19.39
CA GLU A 63 6.06 7.54 19.88
C GLU A 63 6.62 8.90 19.47
N GLU A 64 7.67 9.35 20.16
CA GLU A 64 8.33 10.62 19.85
C GLU A 64 9.41 10.40 18.79
N ILE A 65 9.16 10.85 17.56
CA ILE A 65 10.04 10.74 16.39
C ILE A 65 10.68 9.35 16.28
N PRO A 66 9.86 8.29 16.11
CA PRO A 66 10.36 6.93 16.07
C PRO A 66 11.20 6.64 14.82
N GLU A 67 12.16 5.72 14.96
CA GLU A 67 12.76 5.04 13.82
C GLU A 67 11.70 4.21 13.12
N THR A 68 11.64 4.31 11.79
CA THR A 68 10.77 3.46 10.98
C THR A 68 11.60 2.52 10.11
N ASP A 69 11.20 1.26 10.07
CA ASP A 69 11.96 0.21 9.43
C ASP A 69 11.92 0.28 7.91
N PHE A 70 13.01 -0.14 7.31
CA PHE A 70 13.11 -0.46 5.90
C PHE A 70 12.89 -1.96 5.70
N PHE A 71 12.30 -2.34 4.57
CA PHE A 71 12.21 -3.73 4.14
C PHE A 71 12.55 -3.87 2.66
N ASP A 72 13.12 -5.01 2.28
CA ASP A 72 13.44 -5.30 0.88
C ASP A 72 12.27 -6.02 0.21
N GLU A 73 11.46 -5.27 -0.50
CA GLU A 73 10.29 -5.80 -1.21
C GLU A 73 10.64 -6.83 -2.29
N ASN A 74 11.87 -6.81 -2.80
CA ASN A 74 12.29 -7.67 -3.91
C ASN A 74 12.40 -9.15 -3.50
N VAL A 75 12.59 -9.44 -2.21
CA VAL A 75 12.66 -10.82 -1.73
C VAL A 75 11.28 -11.41 -1.41
N TYR A 76 10.26 -10.59 -1.27
CA TYR A 76 8.92 -11.00 -0.84
C TYR A 76 8.25 -11.99 -1.80
N PRO A 77 8.25 -11.78 -3.13
CA PRO A 77 7.56 -12.70 -4.04
C PRO A 77 8.01 -14.14 -3.90
N VAL A 78 9.31 -14.37 -3.73
CA VAL A 78 9.88 -15.71 -3.58
C VAL A 78 9.67 -16.23 -2.16
N ARG A 79 10.08 -15.45 -1.15
CA ARG A 79 10.03 -15.86 0.26
C ARG A 79 8.62 -16.07 0.77
N LEU A 80 7.66 -15.25 0.36
CA LEU A 80 6.26 -15.34 0.75
C LEU A 80 5.39 -16.07 -0.27
N LYS A 81 6.02 -16.68 -1.28
CA LYS A 81 5.36 -17.58 -2.24
C LYS A 81 4.14 -16.95 -2.91
N TYR A 82 4.32 -15.77 -3.48
CA TYR A 82 3.24 -15.01 -4.12
C TYR A 82 2.49 -15.80 -5.19
N GLY A 83 3.17 -16.70 -5.89
CA GLY A 83 2.55 -17.56 -6.89
C GLY A 83 1.56 -18.60 -6.35
N LYS A 84 1.51 -18.79 -5.04
CA LYS A 84 0.62 -19.77 -4.37
C LYS A 84 -0.25 -19.14 -3.29
N ARG A 85 -0.01 -17.88 -2.96
CA ARG A 85 -0.71 -17.16 -1.90
C ARG A 85 -2.11 -16.76 -2.38
N ASP A 86 -3.10 -16.84 -1.49
CA ASP A 86 -4.48 -16.50 -1.77
C ASP A 86 -4.67 -14.99 -1.97
N VAL A 87 -5.04 -14.59 -3.18
CA VAL A 87 -5.29 -13.20 -3.55
C VAL A 87 -6.43 -12.58 -2.75
N GLU A 88 -7.50 -13.32 -2.49
CA GLU A 88 -8.64 -12.80 -1.72
C GLU A 88 -8.22 -12.38 -0.31
N LYS A 89 -7.38 -13.17 0.33
CA LYS A 89 -6.86 -12.84 1.67
C LYS A 89 -6.02 -11.57 1.64
N SER A 90 -5.20 -11.40 0.62
CA SER A 90 -4.40 -10.18 0.46
C SER A 90 -5.27 -8.96 0.17
N LEU A 91 -6.33 -9.08 -0.61
CA LEU A 91 -7.27 -7.99 -0.85
C LEU A 91 -8.00 -7.59 0.43
N HIS A 92 -8.45 -8.55 1.23
CA HIS A 92 -9.08 -8.27 2.53
C HIS A 92 -8.10 -7.55 3.48
N LEU A 93 -6.85 -8.01 3.52
CA LEU A 93 -5.81 -7.36 4.33
C LEU A 93 -5.58 -5.92 3.89
N LEU A 94 -5.36 -5.70 2.60
CA LEU A 94 -5.14 -4.37 2.04
C LEU A 94 -6.30 -3.44 2.35
N GLN A 95 -7.52 -3.87 2.08
CA GLN A 95 -8.72 -3.08 2.32
C GLN A 95 -8.87 -2.72 3.79
N SER A 96 -8.72 -3.71 4.68
CA SER A 96 -8.86 -3.49 6.13
C SER A 96 -7.80 -2.54 6.69
N LEU A 97 -6.56 -2.68 6.26
CA LEU A 97 -5.47 -1.78 6.68
C LEU A 97 -5.76 -0.34 6.26
N ARG A 98 -6.15 -0.14 5.01
CA ARG A 98 -6.38 1.22 4.49
C ARG A 98 -7.64 1.85 5.05
N GLU A 99 -8.72 1.10 5.19
CA GLU A 99 -9.95 1.61 5.79
C GLU A 99 -9.76 1.93 7.26
N SER A 100 -9.02 1.10 7.99
CA SER A 100 -8.66 1.37 9.39
C SER A 100 -7.85 2.65 9.51
N PHE A 101 -6.83 2.81 8.69
CA PHE A 101 -6.01 4.04 8.76
C PHE A 101 -6.80 5.26 8.29
N TYR A 102 -7.64 5.14 7.28
CA TYR A 102 -8.53 6.23 6.88
C TYR A 102 -9.40 6.71 8.05
N ASN A 103 -9.94 5.79 8.82
CA ASN A 103 -10.73 6.12 10.00
C ASN A 103 -9.87 6.86 11.06
N ILE A 104 -8.66 6.38 11.33
CA ILE A 104 -7.73 7.04 12.25
C ILE A 104 -7.41 8.46 11.76
N MET A 105 -7.05 8.58 10.49
CA MET A 105 -6.65 9.84 9.87
C MET A 105 -7.80 10.86 9.83
N SER A 106 -9.03 10.39 9.68
CA SER A 106 -10.23 11.25 9.69
C SER A 106 -10.46 11.94 11.04
N ASN A 107 -9.85 11.43 12.10
CA ASN A 107 -9.94 11.98 13.44
C ASN A 107 -8.66 12.69 13.91
N PHE A 108 -7.73 12.94 12.99
CA PHE A 108 -6.48 13.63 13.34
C PHE A 108 -6.75 15.03 13.88
N THR A 109 -6.08 15.34 15.00
CA THR A 109 -5.96 16.72 15.48
C THR A 109 -4.93 17.47 14.63
N PRO A 110 -4.91 18.83 14.66
CA PRO A 110 -3.86 19.58 13.98
C PRO A 110 -2.44 19.16 14.38
N ASP A 111 -2.21 18.82 15.65
CA ASP A 111 -0.90 18.39 16.13
C ASP A 111 -0.50 17.03 15.56
N GLU A 112 -1.44 16.14 15.37
CA GLU A 112 -1.16 14.81 14.80
C GLU A 112 -0.71 14.90 13.34
N TRP A 113 -1.22 15.87 12.57
CA TRP A 113 -0.75 16.13 11.21
C TRP A 113 0.71 16.58 11.15
N GLU A 114 1.23 17.16 12.24
CA GLU A 114 2.61 17.65 12.35
C GLU A 114 3.60 16.60 12.88
N ARG A 115 3.13 15.41 13.24
CA ARG A 115 4.00 14.37 13.80
C ARG A 115 4.98 13.86 12.77
N LYS A 116 6.12 13.37 13.28
CA LYS A 116 7.25 12.94 12.44
C LYS A 116 7.76 11.56 12.83
N GLY A 117 8.28 10.85 11.84
CA GLY A 117 9.16 9.72 12.02
C GLY A 117 10.55 10.03 11.48
N LYS A 118 11.44 9.07 11.56
CA LYS A 118 12.78 9.19 10.96
C LYS A 118 13.25 7.84 10.41
N ASN A 119 14.11 7.88 9.42
CA ASN A 119 14.84 6.70 8.96
C ASN A 119 16.26 7.08 8.52
N ALA A 120 17.12 6.07 8.38
CA ALA A 120 18.54 6.28 8.07
C ALA A 120 18.78 6.94 6.70
N ASN A 121 17.86 6.80 5.75
CA ASN A 121 18.06 7.28 4.37
C ASN A 121 17.71 8.74 4.19
N VAL A 122 16.65 9.23 4.86
CA VAL A 122 16.12 10.58 4.66
C VAL A 122 16.12 11.44 5.92
N GLY A 123 16.48 10.89 7.09
CA GLY A 123 16.37 11.57 8.36
C GLY A 123 14.91 11.71 8.82
N GLU A 124 14.57 12.82 9.47
CA GLU A 124 13.19 13.07 9.90
C GLU A 124 12.29 13.40 8.73
N TYR A 125 11.05 12.94 8.81
CA TYR A 125 10.03 13.23 7.80
C TYR A 125 8.65 13.35 8.47
N PRO A 126 7.76 14.22 7.95
CA PRO A 126 6.42 14.38 8.51
C PRO A 126 5.52 13.21 8.11
N ILE A 127 4.56 12.87 8.96
CA ILE A 127 3.59 11.80 8.67
C ILE A 127 2.86 12.05 7.33
N ILE A 128 2.57 13.30 7.02
CA ILE A 128 1.89 13.67 5.77
C ILE A 128 2.67 13.24 4.52
N ALA A 129 4.01 13.28 4.58
CA ALA A 129 4.84 12.82 3.46
C ALA A 129 4.68 11.31 3.24
N LEU A 130 4.58 10.54 4.32
CA LEU A 130 4.36 9.09 4.23
C LEU A 130 2.96 8.77 3.70
N ILE A 131 1.95 9.51 4.12
CA ILE A 131 0.57 9.37 3.62
C ILE A 131 0.51 9.67 2.12
N LYS A 132 1.15 10.75 1.68
CA LYS A 132 1.23 11.10 0.26
C LYS A 132 1.96 10.03 -0.56
N LYS A 133 3.00 9.43 0.01
CA LYS A 133 3.72 8.32 -0.62
C LYS A 133 2.81 7.10 -0.79
N SER A 134 2.05 6.73 0.23
CA SER A 134 1.08 5.63 0.13
C SER A 134 -0.02 5.92 -0.89
N ARG A 135 -0.52 7.16 -0.95
CA ARG A 135 -1.50 7.60 -1.95
C ARG A 135 -0.98 7.41 -3.38
N THR A 136 0.24 7.83 -3.65
CA THR A 136 0.86 7.70 -4.98
C THR A 136 1.18 6.24 -5.30
N HIS A 137 1.68 5.51 -4.34
CA HIS A 137 2.06 4.11 -4.49
C HIS A 137 0.89 3.23 -4.98
N ILE A 138 -0.29 3.35 -4.35
CA ILE A 138 -1.45 2.56 -4.78
C ILE A 138 -1.92 2.96 -6.19
N LYS A 139 -1.83 4.22 -6.54
CA LYS A 139 -2.18 4.73 -7.88
C LYS A 139 -1.24 4.18 -8.96
N ASP A 140 0.05 4.19 -8.69
CA ASP A 140 1.06 3.67 -9.62
C ASP A 140 0.86 2.17 -9.84
N HIS A 141 0.60 1.43 -8.78
CA HIS A 141 0.34 -0.01 -8.87
C HIS A 141 -1.03 -0.34 -9.49
N LEU A 142 -2.02 0.55 -9.40
CA LEU A 142 -3.26 0.39 -10.17
C LEU A 142 -2.97 0.43 -11.67
N ASN A 143 -2.16 1.37 -12.11
CA ASN A 143 -1.75 1.46 -13.51
C ASN A 143 -0.98 0.21 -13.94
N GLN A 144 -0.06 -0.26 -13.11
CA GLN A 144 0.70 -1.49 -13.35
C GLN A 144 -0.23 -2.72 -13.42
N LEU A 145 -1.23 -2.80 -12.53
CA LEU A 145 -2.22 -3.89 -12.55
C LEU A 145 -2.99 -3.91 -13.87
N ASN A 146 -3.46 -2.77 -14.31
CA ASN A 146 -4.20 -2.66 -15.57
C ASN A 146 -3.33 -3.08 -16.77
N GLU A 147 -2.07 -2.67 -16.79
CA GLU A 147 -1.12 -3.09 -17.83
C GLU A 147 -0.85 -4.60 -17.78
N ALA A 148 -0.65 -5.16 -16.58
CA ALA A 148 -0.42 -6.59 -16.42
C ALA A 148 -1.62 -7.40 -16.93
N VAL A 149 -2.84 -7.01 -16.59
CA VAL A 149 -4.07 -7.68 -17.05
C VAL A 149 -4.21 -7.60 -18.57
N ALA A 150 -3.84 -6.48 -19.18
CA ALA A 150 -3.91 -6.31 -20.63
C ALA A 150 -2.90 -7.17 -21.40
N ASN A 151 -1.79 -7.56 -20.75
CA ASN A 151 -0.67 -8.26 -21.38
C ASN A 151 -0.57 -9.76 -21.02
N VAL A 152 -1.59 -10.32 -20.39
CA VAL A 152 -1.64 -11.77 -20.06
C VAL A 152 -2.82 -12.50 -20.66
#